data_7c9392cce970f11cecd000346feb964b
#
_entry.id   7c9392cce970f11cecd000346feb964b
#
_cell.length_a   1.000
_cell.length_b   1.000
_cell.length_c   1.000
_cell.angle_alpha   90.00
_cell.angle_beta   90.00
_cell.angle_gamma   90.00
#
_symmetry.space_group_name_H-M   'P 1'
#
loop_
_entity.id
_entity.type
_entity.pdbx_description
1 polymer ?
#
loop_
_entity_poly.entity_id
_entity_poly.type
_entity_poly.pdbx_seq_one_letter_code
_entity_poly.pdbx_strand_id
1 'polypeptide(L)'
;LGLITDGRTLTQWNKIQALGLTAFIQQEDILVSEAFGYGKPAPQVYRFFEVKYPDCAYYYIGDNVTKDFVTANERGWTTVCLLDDGRNIHRQDMEVAKEFQPRYRVQKLSQVCSIID
;
A
#
# COMPACT_ATOMS: atom_id res chain seq x y z
N LEU A 1 9.17 5.40 -5.36
CA LEU A 1 8.15 4.37 -5.16
C LEU A 1 8.61 3.30 -4.20
N GLY A 2 7.69 2.81 -3.39
CA GLY A 2 7.90 1.68 -2.51
C GLY A 2 6.77 0.67 -2.64
N LEU A 3 6.96 -0.51 -2.11
CA LEU A 3 5.96 -1.57 -2.12
C LEU A 3 5.91 -2.24 -0.75
N ILE A 4 4.71 -2.39 -0.23
CA ILE A 4 4.44 -3.18 0.98
C ILE A 4 3.50 -4.31 0.57
N THR A 5 3.94 -5.55 0.72
CA THR A 5 3.13 -6.70 0.36
C THR A 5 3.15 -7.74 1.47
N ASP A 6 1.97 -8.22 1.85
CA ASP A 6 1.83 -9.27 2.85
C ASP A 6 1.88 -10.63 2.18
N GLY A 7 2.66 -11.54 2.76
CA GLY A 7 2.74 -12.91 2.28
C GLY A 7 4.11 -13.53 2.48
N ARG A 8 4.28 -14.70 1.89
CA ARG A 8 5.53 -15.45 1.95
C ARG A 8 6.56 -14.81 1.03
N THR A 9 7.81 -14.76 1.49
CA THR A 9 8.90 -14.13 0.77
C THR A 9 9.05 -14.68 -0.65
N LEU A 10 9.14 -16.00 -0.79
CA LEU A 10 9.31 -16.62 -2.10
C LEU A 10 8.14 -16.33 -3.04
N THR A 11 6.92 -16.50 -2.54
CA THR A 11 5.71 -16.29 -3.34
C THR A 11 5.61 -14.85 -3.82
N GLN A 12 5.84 -13.89 -2.94
CA GLN A 12 5.72 -12.47 -3.29
C GLN A 12 6.83 -12.01 -4.22
N TRP A 13 8.06 -12.47 -4.00
CA TRP A 13 9.17 -12.13 -4.92
C TRP A 13 8.96 -12.73 -6.31
N ASN A 14 8.38 -13.93 -6.41
CA ASN A 14 8.02 -14.51 -7.72
C ASN A 14 7.01 -13.61 -8.46
N LYS A 15 6.00 -13.10 -7.75
CA LYS A 15 5.02 -12.18 -8.34
C LYS A 15 5.65 -10.86 -8.75
N ILE A 16 6.52 -10.30 -7.90
CA ILE A 16 7.22 -9.04 -8.17
C ILE A 16 8.06 -9.16 -9.43
N GLN A 17 8.80 -10.25 -9.57
CA GLN A 17 9.63 -10.50 -10.74
C GLN A 17 8.78 -10.75 -12.00
N ALA A 18 7.70 -11.52 -11.86
CA ALA A 18 6.81 -11.80 -12.98
C ALA A 18 6.15 -10.52 -13.53
N LEU A 19 5.86 -9.57 -12.64
CA LEU A 19 5.26 -8.28 -13.01
C LEU A 19 6.30 -7.23 -13.45
N GLY A 20 7.59 -7.55 -13.34
CA GLY A 20 8.67 -6.62 -13.72
C GLY A 20 8.77 -5.38 -12.82
N LEU A 21 8.31 -5.46 -11.57
CA LEU A 21 8.25 -4.30 -10.69
C LEU A 21 9.63 -3.77 -10.29
N THR A 22 10.67 -4.60 -10.32
CA THR A 22 12.03 -4.18 -9.97
C THR A 22 12.61 -3.18 -10.97
N ALA A 23 12.00 -3.04 -12.15
CA ALA A 23 12.36 -1.99 -13.11
C ALA A 23 11.95 -0.59 -12.63
N PHE A 24 10.98 -0.51 -11.71
CA PHE A 24 10.40 0.75 -11.25
C PHE A 24 10.61 1.00 -9.77
N ILE A 25 10.81 -0.04 -8.97
CA ILE A 25 10.93 0.03 -7.52
C ILE A 25 12.25 -0.64 -7.12
N GLN A 26 13.07 0.09 -6.38
CA GLN A 26 14.33 -0.44 -5.89
C GLN A 26 14.07 -1.58 -4.91
N GLN A 27 14.91 -2.60 -4.93
CA GLN A 27 14.75 -3.78 -4.10
C GLN A 27 14.68 -3.42 -2.60
N GLU A 28 15.49 -2.47 -2.15
CA GLU A 28 15.51 -2.00 -0.76
C GLU A 28 14.26 -1.22 -0.35
N ASP A 29 13.41 -0.87 -1.30
CA ASP A 29 12.13 -0.21 -1.06
C ASP A 29 10.94 -1.18 -1.19
N ILE A 30 11.22 -2.47 -1.21
CA ILE A 30 10.19 -3.52 -1.25
C ILE A 30 10.17 -4.24 0.10
N LEU A 31 9.03 -4.18 0.79
CA LEU A 31 8.79 -4.81 2.07
C LEU A 31 7.87 -6.01 1.89
N VAL A 32 8.39 -7.22 2.16
CA VAL A 32 7.60 -8.45 2.19
C VAL A 32 7.43 -8.85 3.65
N SER A 33 6.19 -9.06 4.08
CA SER A 33 5.86 -9.20 5.50
C SER A 33 6.60 -10.37 6.20
N GLU A 34 6.75 -11.51 5.54
CA GLU A 34 7.44 -12.65 6.15
C GLU A 34 8.90 -12.31 6.48
N ALA A 35 9.62 -11.70 5.54
CA ALA A 35 11.03 -11.35 5.73
C ALA A 35 11.21 -10.19 6.71
N PHE A 36 10.28 -9.23 6.69
CA PHE A 36 10.36 -8.05 7.54
C PHE A 36 9.95 -8.35 8.99
N GLY A 37 9.06 -9.34 9.19
CA GLY A 37 8.56 -9.72 10.51
C GLY A 37 7.25 -9.06 10.91
N TYR A 38 6.75 -8.12 10.12
CA TYR A 38 5.47 -7.44 10.33
C TYR A 38 4.76 -7.26 9.01
N GLY A 39 3.42 -7.34 9.03
CA GLY A 39 2.57 -7.07 7.88
C GLY A 39 1.57 -5.96 8.18
N LYS A 40 0.86 -5.49 7.17
CA LYS A 40 -0.20 -4.51 7.34
C LYS A 40 -1.30 -5.10 8.26
N PRO A 41 -1.87 -4.35 9.17
CA PRO A 41 -1.74 -2.90 9.38
C PRO A 41 -0.72 -2.50 10.47
N ALA A 42 0.28 -3.31 10.74
CA ALA A 42 1.28 -2.99 11.76
C ALA A 42 2.01 -1.68 11.41
N PRO A 43 2.19 -0.77 12.40
CA PRO A 43 2.80 0.53 12.11
C PRO A 43 4.27 0.44 11.67
N GLN A 44 4.96 -0.64 11.98
CA GLN A 44 6.37 -0.84 11.63
C GLN A 44 6.61 -0.79 10.11
N VAL A 45 5.66 -1.30 9.30
CA VAL A 45 5.84 -1.31 7.85
C VAL A 45 5.77 0.10 7.25
N TYR A 46 5.00 0.99 7.86
CA TYR A 46 4.91 2.39 7.42
C TYR A 46 6.10 3.20 7.97
N ARG A 47 6.45 2.98 9.23
CA ARG A 47 7.56 3.65 9.87
C ARG A 47 8.89 3.39 9.15
N PHE A 48 9.07 2.20 8.58
CA PHE A 48 10.26 1.87 7.79
C PHE A 48 10.52 2.94 6.72
N PHE A 49 9.49 3.32 5.97
CA PHE A 49 9.62 4.33 4.93
C PHE A 49 9.78 5.74 5.48
N GLU A 50 9.13 6.05 6.59
CA GLU A 50 9.26 7.36 7.22
C GLU A 50 10.68 7.61 7.73
N VAL A 51 11.32 6.60 8.28
CA VAL A 51 12.71 6.68 8.75
C VAL A 51 13.68 6.77 7.57
N LYS A 52 13.43 6.01 6.51
CA LYS A 52 14.29 5.96 5.33
C LYS A 52 14.20 7.26 4.49
N TYR A 53 13.03 7.82 4.39
CA TYR A 53 12.74 9.03 3.59
C TYR A 53 12.10 10.10 4.45
N PRO A 54 12.84 10.70 5.40
CA PRO A 54 12.28 11.75 6.26
C PRO A 54 11.94 13.00 5.44
N ASP A 55 11.04 13.81 5.97
CA ASP A 55 10.62 15.09 5.38
C ASP A 55 9.94 14.95 4.01
N CYS A 56 9.29 13.82 3.77
CA CYS A 56 8.52 13.60 2.56
C CYS A 56 7.03 13.59 2.85
N ALA A 57 6.22 13.89 1.84
CA ALA A 57 4.80 13.61 1.87
C ALA A 57 4.59 12.15 1.44
N TYR A 58 3.79 11.41 2.19
CA TYR A 58 3.60 9.99 1.94
C TYR A 58 2.19 9.73 1.41
N TYR A 59 2.13 8.91 0.38
CA TYR A 59 0.87 8.47 -0.24
C TYR A 59 0.82 6.96 -0.23
N TYR A 60 -0.27 6.39 0.25
CA TYR A 60 -0.46 4.95 0.22
C TYR A 60 -1.60 4.60 -0.71
N ILE A 61 -1.31 3.80 -1.71
CA ILE A 61 -2.28 3.33 -2.70
C ILE A 61 -2.52 1.84 -2.46
N GLY A 62 -3.77 1.46 -2.23
CA GLY A 62 -4.13 0.09 -1.94
C GLY A 62 -5.54 -0.23 -2.36
N ASP A 63 -5.98 -1.44 -2.09
CA ASP A 63 -7.31 -1.92 -2.47
C ASP A 63 -8.04 -2.63 -1.34
N ASN A 64 -7.40 -2.89 -0.22
CA ASN A 64 -7.99 -3.64 0.90
C ASN A 64 -8.35 -2.70 2.04
N VAL A 65 -9.63 -2.31 2.14
CA VAL A 65 -10.10 -1.37 3.15
C VAL A 65 -9.96 -1.86 4.59
N THR A 66 -9.79 -3.14 4.80
CA THR A 66 -9.62 -3.66 6.16
C THR A 66 -8.18 -3.58 6.66
N LYS A 67 -7.20 -3.42 5.78
CA LYS A 67 -5.78 -3.43 6.13
C LYS A 67 -5.01 -2.19 5.70
N ASP A 68 -5.33 -1.63 4.54
CA ASP A 68 -4.39 -0.74 3.84
C ASP A 68 -4.38 0.68 4.38
N PHE A 69 -5.48 1.16 4.96
CA PHE A 69 -5.62 2.60 5.20
C PHE A 69 -5.62 3.02 6.66
N VAL A 70 -5.99 2.14 7.60
CA VAL A 70 -6.16 2.53 9.00
C VAL A 70 -4.87 3.11 9.61
N THR A 71 -3.76 2.42 9.48
CA THR A 71 -2.49 2.85 10.06
C THR A 71 -1.88 4.01 9.26
N ALA A 72 -1.97 3.97 7.93
CA ALA A 72 -1.52 5.07 7.09
C ALA A 72 -2.27 6.37 7.43
N ASN A 73 -3.59 6.28 7.64
CA ASN A 73 -4.41 7.43 8.08
C ASN A 73 -3.94 7.96 9.43
N GLU A 74 -3.72 7.09 10.40
CA GLU A 74 -3.25 7.48 11.74
C GLU A 74 -1.90 8.17 11.69
N ARG A 75 -1.05 7.79 10.76
CA ARG A 75 0.30 8.36 10.62
C ARG A 75 0.35 9.59 9.70
N GLY A 76 -0.79 10.07 9.25
CA GLY A 76 -0.87 11.28 8.43
C GLY A 76 -0.52 11.09 6.96
N TRP A 77 -0.46 9.86 6.49
CA TRP A 77 -0.30 9.56 5.06
C TRP A 77 -1.59 9.88 4.31
N THR A 78 -1.47 10.29 3.07
CA THR A 78 -2.62 10.43 2.19
C THR A 78 -2.96 9.06 1.60
N THR A 79 -4.18 8.59 1.83
CA THR A 79 -4.60 7.26 1.41
C THR A 79 -5.50 7.30 0.20
N VAL A 80 -5.24 6.40 -0.75
CA VAL A 80 -5.97 6.31 -2.02
C VAL A 80 -6.38 4.85 -2.24
N CYS A 81 -7.67 4.63 -2.40
CA CYS A 81 -8.18 3.30 -2.72
C CYS A 81 -8.39 3.15 -4.22
N LEU A 82 -7.77 2.11 -4.79
CA LEU A 82 -8.09 1.68 -6.14
C LEU A 82 -9.36 0.83 -6.06
N LEU A 83 -10.45 1.31 -6.64
CA LEU A 83 -11.74 0.65 -6.57
C LEU A 83 -11.76 -0.65 -7.35
N ASP A 84 -12.47 -1.62 -6.79
CA ASP A 84 -12.64 -2.92 -7.39
C ASP A 84 -13.51 -2.84 -8.65
N ASP A 85 -13.06 -3.48 -9.72
CA ASP A 85 -13.81 -3.60 -10.96
C ASP A 85 -14.39 -5.01 -11.16
N GLY A 86 -14.46 -5.80 -10.08
CA GLY A 86 -14.96 -7.16 -10.09
C GLY A 86 -13.88 -8.23 -10.19
N ARG A 87 -12.60 -7.86 -10.32
CA ARG A 87 -11.47 -8.78 -10.42
C ARG A 87 -10.65 -8.92 -9.14
N ASN A 88 -10.97 -8.11 -8.14
CA ASN A 88 -10.23 -8.11 -6.88
C ASN A 88 -10.67 -9.28 -6.01
N ILE A 89 -9.72 -9.91 -5.32
CA ILE A 89 -10.01 -10.96 -4.34
C ILE A 89 -10.44 -10.41 -2.99
N HIS A 90 -10.21 -9.12 -2.73
CA HIS A 90 -10.58 -8.47 -1.47
C HIS A 90 -11.90 -7.73 -1.62
N ARG A 91 -12.80 -7.95 -0.66
CA ARG A 91 -14.06 -7.21 -0.62
C ARG A 91 -13.80 -5.78 -0.16
N GLN A 92 -14.34 -4.81 -0.92
CA GLN A 92 -14.23 -3.40 -0.59
C GLN A 92 -15.53 -2.91 0.05
N ASP A 93 -15.58 -2.98 1.39
CA ASP A 93 -16.73 -2.51 2.16
C ASP A 93 -16.48 -1.07 2.61
N MET A 94 -17.19 -0.12 1.99
CA MET A 94 -17.05 1.32 2.32
C MET A 94 -17.89 1.72 3.53
N GLU A 95 -18.60 0.79 4.15
CA GLU A 95 -19.34 1.02 5.39
C GLU A 95 -18.51 0.73 6.64
N VAL A 96 -17.20 0.51 6.48
CA VAL A 96 -16.28 0.36 7.61
C VAL A 96 -16.18 1.66 8.40
N ALA A 97 -15.68 1.55 9.64
CA ALA A 97 -15.47 2.72 10.50
C ALA A 97 -14.59 3.76 9.81
N LYS A 98 -14.75 5.02 10.19
CA LYS A 98 -14.10 6.16 9.54
C LYS A 98 -12.58 6.02 9.45
N GLU A 99 -11.94 5.49 10.49
CA GLU A 99 -10.48 5.32 10.54
C GLU A 99 -9.94 4.32 9.52
N PHE A 100 -10.80 3.44 8.98
CA PHE A 100 -10.45 2.48 7.94
C PHE A 100 -10.66 3.02 6.52
N GLN A 101 -11.37 4.13 6.37
CA GLN A 101 -11.72 4.63 5.05
C GLN A 101 -10.56 5.35 4.38
N PRO A 102 -10.37 5.18 3.07
CA PRO A 102 -9.38 5.94 2.33
C PRO A 102 -9.82 7.40 2.21
N ARG A 103 -8.85 8.29 2.07
CA ARG A 103 -9.15 9.70 1.82
C ARG A 103 -9.68 9.92 0.40
N TYR A 104 -9.10 9.21 -0.57
CA TYR A 104 -9.50 9.32 -1.99
C TYR A 104 -9.81 7.95 -2.54
N ARG A 105 -10.65 7.91 -3.58
CA ARG A 105 -10.99 6.70 -4.32
C ARG A 105 -10.79 6.96 -5.79
N VAL A 106 -10.12 6.02 -6.47
CA VAL A 106 -9.87 6.12 -7.91
C VAL A 106 -10.27 4.82 -8.59
N GLN A 107 -10.68 4.90 -9.85
CA GLN A 107 -11.04 3.71 -10.64
C GLN A 107 -9.85 3.17 -11.43
N LYS A 108 -8.84 4.02 -11.69
CA LYS A 108 -7.65 3.65 -12.44
C LYS A 108 -6.42 4.23 -11.76
N LEU A 109 -5.31 3.50 -11.79
CA LEU A 109 -4.06 3.97 -11.21
C LEU A 109 -3.58 5.30 -11.79
N SER A 110 -3.85 5.56 -13.08
CA SER A 110 -3.48 6.81 -13.72
C SER A 110 -4.09 8.04 -13.03
N GLN A 111 -5.23 7.89 -12.35
CA GLN A 111 -5.88 8.98 -11.63
C GLN A 111 -5.12 9.41 -10.38
N VAL A 112 -4.22 8.57 -9.86
CA VAL A 112 -3.41 8.88 -8.69
C VAL A 112 -2.49 10.07 -8.96
N CYS A 113 -2.03 10.24 -10.19
CA CYS A 113 -1.14 11.35 -10.56
C CYS A 113 -1.77 12.71 -10.27
N SER A 114 -3.08 12.85 -10.45
CA SER A 114 -3.80 14.10 -10.14
C SER A 114 -3.88 14.38 -8.63
N ILE A 115 -3.80 13.35 -7.80
CA ILE A 115 -3.87 13.50 -6.35
C ILE A 115 -2.49 13.88 -5.78
N ILE A 116 -1.43 13.28 -6.33
CA ILE A 116 -0.05 13.51 -5.87
C ILE A 116 0.43 14.90 -6.24
N ASP A 117 0.06 15.37 -7.40
CA ASP A 117 0.39 16.72 -7.84
C ASP A 117 -0.49 17.75 -7.13
#